data_82e09aec9059904ae1e16627aa67055b
#
_entry.id   82e09aec9059904ae1e16627aa67055b
#
_cell.length_a   1.000
_cell.length_b   1.000
_cell.length_c   1.000
_cell.angle_alpha   90.00
_cell.angle_beta   90.00
_cell.angle_gamma   90.00
#
_symmetry.space_group_name_H-M   'P 1'
#
loop_
_entity.id
_entity.type
_entity.pdbx_description
1 polymer ?
#
loop_
_entity_poly.entity_id
_entity_poly.type
_entity_poly.pdbx_seq_one_letter_code
_entity_poly.pdbx_strand_id
1 'polypeptide(L)'
;LGADNVKRVLISIDDAAVIDRIPALASLRREGRIEAVQSQDNLYASIAHVAEKCGDIFPLFVTTADNALQTPQIVDHFLETLSAAKAEVAFGMTPISVIETAYPETVSTPMQVHALRDGGYTTCNLYALTNDRALRAAEVMRGGGQFRKRNWRILKAFGLFNLIGYRYKLYSLQGLARAASRRFKLNVVAVSMPFADAGVDADKESSFNFVDQALKKRESAGGAVG
;
A
#
# COMPACT_ATOMS: atom_id res chain seq x y z
N LEU A 1 -14.06 -2.90 2.41
CA LEU A 1 -15.51 -2.74 2.61
C LEU A 1 -15.97 -3.20 4.01
N GLY A 2 -15.23 -4.06 4.69
CA GLY A 2 -15.55 -4.50 6.06
C GLY A 2 -14.75 -3.79 7.16
N ALA A 3 -13.86 -2.86 6.81
CA ALA A 3 -13.08 -2.10 7.78
C ALA A 3 -13.92 -0.93 8.34
N ASP A 4 -13.91 -0.76 9.64
CA ASP A 4 -14.78 0.20 10.36
C ASP A 4 -14.43 1.67 10.04
N ASN A 5 -13.16 1.91 9.72
CA ASN A 5 -12.63 3.24 9.42
C ASN A 5 -12.78 3.66 7.94
N VAL A 6 -13.36 2.80 7.08
CA VAL A 6 -13.54 3.07 5.65
C VAL A 6 -14.99 3.43 5.32
N LYS A 7 -15.22 4.68 4.89
CA LYS A 7 -16.57 5.19 4.54
C LYS A 7 -16.92 5.03 3.07
N ARG A 8 -15.95 5.18 2.15
CA ARG A 8 -16.14 5.11 0.69
C ARG A 8 -15.02 4.27 0.09
N VAL A 9 -15.34 3.50 -0.93
CA VAL A 9 -14.35 2.74 -1.71
C VAL A 9 -14.39 3.21 -3.16
N LEU A 10 -13.27 3.73 -3.63
CA LEU A 10 -13.09 4.22 -5.01
C LEU A 10 -12.14 3.26 -5.73
N ILE A 11 -12.57 2.73 -6.86
CA ILE A 11 -11.77 1.83 -7.68
C ILE A 11 -11.26 2.63 -8.89
N SER A 12 -9.97 2.95 -8.88
CA SER A 12 -9.31 3.58 -10.01
C SER A 12 -8.92 2.50 -11.02
N ILE A 13 -9.54 2.51 -12.19
CA ILE A 13 -9.43 1.46 -13.20
C ILE A 13 -9.55 2.04 -14.63
N ASP A 14 -8.88 1.41 -15.59
CA ASP A 14 -8.89 1.85 -17.01
C ASP A 14 -10.24 1.62 -17.69
N ASP A 15 -10.86 0.47 -17.42
CA ASP A 15 -12.15 0.10 -17.97
C ASP A 15 -13.14 -0.26 -16.85
N ALA A 16 -14.05 0.65 -16.54
CA ALA A 16 -15.07 0.43 -15.52
C ALA A 16 -16.02 -0.75 -15.82
N ALA A 17 -16.12 -1.18 -17.09
CA ALA A 17 -16.93 -2.34 -17.47
C ALA A 17 -16.36 -3.66 -16.90
N VAL A 18 -15.10 -3.69 -16.53
CA VAL A 18 -14.52 -4.85 -15.83
C VAL A 18 -15.20 -5.10 -14.49
N ILE A 19 -15.55 -4.04 -13.75
CA ILE A 19 -16.27 -4.14 -12.47
C ILE A 19 -17.64 -4.78 -12.69
N ASP A 20 -18.34 -4.38 -13.75
CA ASP A 20 -19.69 -4.87 -14.05
C ASP A 20 -19.71 -6.34 -14.50
N ARG A 21 -18.58 -6.87 -14.98
CA ARG A 21 -18.43 -8.29 -15.34
C ARG A 21 -18.23 -9.21 -14.15
N ILE A 22 -17.92 -8.66 -12.97
CA ILE A 22 -17.73 -9.42 -11.74
C ILE A 22 -18.98 -9.26 -10.89
N PRO A 23 -19.85 -10.29 -10.76
CA PRO A 23 -21.17 -10.15 -10.13
C PRO A 23 -21.15 -9.52 -8.75
N ALA A 24 -20.18 -9.89 -7.90
CA ALA A 24 -20.04 -9.33 -6.56
C ALA A 24 -19.72 -7.82 -6.59
N LEU A 25 -18.81 -7.38 -7.48
CA LEU A 25 -18.46 -5.95 -7.61
C LEU A 25 -19.60 -5.16 -8.26
N ALA A 26 -20.28 -5.75 -9.25
CA ALA A 26 -21.46 -5.13 -9.87
C ALA A 26 -22.59 -4.90 -8.86
N SER A 27 -22.80 -5.82 -7.91
CA SER A 27 -23.77 -5.62 -6.81
C SER A 27 -23.36 -4.46 -5.91
N LEU A 28 -22.12 -4.47 -5.42
CA LEU A 28 -21.58 -3.39 -4.58
C LEU A 28 -21.65 -2.02 -5.26
N ARG A 29 -21.43 -1.96 -6.57
CA ARG A 29 -21.53 -0.72 -7.34
C ARG A 29 -22.97 -0.23 -7.43
N ARG A 30 -23.94 -1.11 -7.70
CA ARG A 30 -25.36 -0.77 -7.72
C ARG A 30 -25.88 -0.32 -6.36
N GLU A 31 -25.35 -0.87 -5.30
CA GLU A 31 -25.64 -0.50 -3.91
C GLU A 31 -24.96 0.83 -3.50
N GLY A 32 -24.14 1.42 -4.37
CA GLY A 32 -23.37 2.65 -4.06
C GLY A 32 -22.24 2.45 -3.06
N ARG A 33 -21.87 1.20 -2.77
CA ARG A 33 -20.77 0.86 -1.82
C ARG A 33 -19.39 1.04 -2.44
N ILE A 34 -19.29 0.91 -3.75
CA ILE A 34 -18.07 1.19 -4.51
C ILE A 34 -18.38 2.13 -5.68
N GLU A 35 -17.39 2.94 -6.05
CA GLU A 35 -17.46 3.86 -7.17
C GLU A 35 -16.25 3.67 -8.09
N ALA A 36 -16.46 3.65 -9.41
CA ALA A 36 -15.38 3.58 -10.38
C ALA A 36 -14.90 4.96 -10.77
N VAL A 37 -13.60 5.16 -10.77
CA VAL A 37 -12.93 6.38 -11.23
C VAL A 37 -11.93 6.00 -12.32
N GLN A 38 -11.95 6.74 -13.43
CA GLN A 38 -11.01 6.50 -14.53
C GLN A 38 -9.57 6.65 -14.04
N SER A 39 -8.73 5.63 -14.27
CA SER A 39 -7.30 5.72 -13.98
C SER A 39 -6.60 6.67 -14.96
N GLN A 40 -5.42 7.11 -14.57
CA GLN A 40 -4.57 8.00 -15.35
C GLN A 40 -3.25 7.29 -15.69
N ASP A 41 -2.40 7.93 -16.47
CA ASP A 41 -1.13 7.38 -16.99
C ASP A 41 -0.18 6.76 -15.94
N ASN A 42 -0.35 7.12 -14.68
CA ASN A 42 0.46 6.60 -13.59
C ASN A 42 -0.26 6.75 -12.23
N LEU A 43 0.22 6.02 -11.22
CA LEU A 43 -0.37 5.99 -9.88
C LEU A 43 -0.57 7.39 -9.27
N TYR A 44 0.44 8.27 -9.38
CA TYR A 44 0.31 9.64 -8.86
C TYR A 44 -0.82 10.40 -9.55
N ALA A 45 -0.88 10.35 -10.89
CA ALA A 45 -1.91 11.04 -11.65
C ALA A 45 -3.31 10.50 -11.32
N SER A 46 -3.44 9.19 -11.11
CA SER A 46 -4.69 8.55 -10.69
C SER A 46 -5.11 9.01 -9.29
N ILE A 47 -4.20 9.06 -8.32
CA ILE A 47 -4.47 9.57 -6.97
C ILE A 47 -4.88 11.04 -7.01
N ALA A 48 -4.15 11.87 -7.75
CA ALA A 48 -4.45 13.30 -7.90
C ALA A 48 -5.81 13.52 -8.57
N HIS A 49 -6.14 12.73 -9.61
CA HIS A 49 -7.43 12.79 -10.29
C HIS A 49 -8.59 12.40 -9.37
N VAL A 50 -8.41 11.37 -8.55
CA VAL A 50 -9.40 10.99 -7.53
C VAL A 50 -9.61 12.13 -6.53
N ALA A 51 -8.52 12.75 -6.05
CA ALA A 51 -8.61 13.87 -5.12
C ALA A 51 -9.33 15.09 -5.72
N GLU A 52 -9.06 15.42 -6.97
CA GLU A 52 -9.71 16.52 -7.69
C GLU A 52 -11.20 16.24 -7.94
N LYS A 53 -11.51 15.02 -8.44
CA LYS A 53 -12.86 14.67 -8.87
C LYS A 53 -13.84 14.47 -7.72
N CYS A 54 -13.37 13.90 -6.61
CA CYS A 54 -14.24 13.47 -5.52
C CYS A 54 -14.38 14.50 -4.39
N GLY A 55 -13.66 15.61 -4.45
CA GLY A 55 -13.76 16.70 -3.47
C GLY A 55 -13.26 16.29 -2.08
N ASP A 56 -14.11 16.38 -1.07
CA ASP A 56 -13.76 16.08 0.34
C ASP A 56 -13.57 14.57 0.57
N ILE A 57 -12.37 14.08 0.22
CA ILE A 57 -12.00 12.65 0.32
C ILE A 57 -10.90 12.38 1.34
N PHE A 58 -10.37 13.40 1.99
CA PHE A 58 -9.33 13.19 3.00
C PHE A 58 -9.92 12.82 4.37
N PRO A 59 -9.28 11.92 5.09
CA PRO A 59 -8.05 11.19 4.74
C PRO A 59 -8.28 10.15 3.64
N LEU A 60 -7.38 10.10 2.66
CA LEU A 60 -7.38 9.13 1.58
C LEU A 60 -6.45 7.96 1.93
N PHE A 61 -7.01 6.77 2.02
CA PHE A 61 -6.27 5.52 2.09
C PHE A 61 -6.13 4.95 0.68
N VAL A 62 -4.93 4.53 0.31
CA VAL A 62 -4.60 4.00 -1.02
C VAL A 62 -3.99 2.62 -0.87
N THR A 63 -4.52 1.66 -1.61
CA THR A 63 -3.97 0.31 -1.74
C THR A 63 -4.07 -0.15 -3.19
N THR A 64 -3.40 -1.25 -3.52
CA THR A 64 -3.43 -1.87 -4.85
C THR A 64 -4.28 -3.14 -4.84
N ALA A 65 -4.86 -3.49 -5.99
CA ALA A 65 -5.77 -4.63 -6.10
C ALA A 65 -5.08 -6.01 -6.05
N ASP A 66 -3.75 -6.04 -6.17
CA ASP A 66 -2.93 -7.25 -6.07
C ASP A 66 -2.67 -7.73 -4.62
N ASN A 67 -3.05 -6.92 -3.61
CA ASN A 67 -3.00 -7.29 -2.19
C ASN A 67 -4.25 -8.10 -1.78
N ALA A 68 -4.48 -9.24 -2.41
CA ALA A 68 -5.71 -10.02 -2.23
C ALA A 68 -5.87 -10.69 -0.84
N LEU A 69 -4.81 -10.79 -0.05
CA LEU A 69 -4.87 -11.30 1.33
C LEU A 69 -5.23 -10.24 2.37
N GLN A 70 -5.45 -8.99 1.96
CA GLN A 70 -5.76 -7.89 2.84
C GLN A 70 -7.09 -8.11 3.58
N THR A 71 -7.10 -7.88 4.88
CA THR A 71 -8.27 -8.03 5.75
C THR A 71 -8.68 -6.69 6.35
N PRO A 72 -9.94 -6.55 6.82
CA PRO A 72 -10.38 -5.36 7.55
C PRO A 72 -9.44 -5.00 8.71
N GLN A 73 -8.97 -5.97 9.46
CA GLN A 73 -8.06 -5.77 10.61
C GLN A 73 -6.73 -5.13 10.20
N ILE A 74 -6.20 -5.49 9.02
CA ILE A 74 -4.99 -4.88 8.47
C ILE A 74 -5.22 -3.41 8.18
N VAL A 75 -6.35 -3.08 7.55
CA VAL A 75 -6.72 -1.70 7.21
C VAL A 75 -6.94 -0.87 8.45
N ASP A 76 -7.72 -1.38 9.41
CA ASP A 76 -8.04 -0.66 10.65
C ASP A 76 -6.79 -0.41 11.48
N HIS A 77 -5.91 -1.40 11.67
CA HIS A 77 -4.63 -1.21 12.35
C HIS A 77 -3.77 -0.11 11.71
N PHE A 78 -3.72 -0.08 10.37
CA PHE A 78 -2.97 0.94 9.65
C PHE A 78 -3.57 2.35 9.88
N LEU A 79 -4.89 2.49 9.77
CA LEU A 79 -5.59 3.77 9.92
C LEU A 79 -5.60 4.27 11.37
N GLU A 80 -5.72 3.39 12.35
CA GLU A 80 -5.58 3.70 13.77
C GLU A 80 -4.18 4.23 14.10
N THR A 81 -3.14 3.57 13.58
CA THR A 81 -1.75 4.01 13.75
C THR A 81 -1.52 5.38 13.11
N LEU A 82 -2.06 5.62 11.90
CA LEU A 82 -2.05 6.93 11.24
C LEU A 82 -2.66 8.00 12.14
N SER A 83 -3.85 7.73 12.66
CA SER A 83 -4.62 8.66 13.51
C SER A 83 -3.88 8.98 14.81
N ALA A 84 -3.39 7.96 15.52
CA ALA A 84 -2.65 8.11 16.76
C ALA A 84 -1.37 8.94 16.60
N ALA A 85 -0.68 8.76 15.46
CA ALA A 85 0.53 9.51 15.13
C ALA A 85 0.27 10.93 14.61
N LYS A 86 -0.99 11.30 14.33
CA LYS A 86 -1.39 12.55 13.68
C LYS A 86 -0.55 12.82 12.41
N ALA A 87 -0.30 11.77 11.64
CA ALA A 87 0.54 11.83 10.46
C ALA A 87 -0.19 12.51 9.28
N GLU A 88 0.55 13.23 8.44
CA GLU A 88 0.02 13.74 7.17
C GLU A 88 0.13 12.67 6.06
N VAL A 89 1.16 11.84 6.15
CA VAL A 89 1.41 10.72 5.23
C VAL A 89 1.79 9.49 6.05
N ALA A 90 1.24 8.34 5.70
CA ALA A 90 1.71 7.06 6.22
C ALA A 90 1.96 6.06 5.09
N PHE A 91 2.89 5.13 5.33
CA PHE A 91 3.11 3.96 4.48
C PHE A 91 3.33 2.72 5.33
N GLY A 92 2.79 1.59 4.86
CA GLY A 92 2.88 0.30 5.56
C GLY A 92 4.07 -0.51 5.08
N MET A 93 4.75 -1.14 6.04
CA MET A 93 5.80 -2.13 5.76
C MET A 93 5.70 -3.30 6.73
N THR A 94 5.78 -4.53 6.22
CA THR A 94 5.81 -5.74 7.04
C THR A 94 7.26 -6.19 7.26
N PRO A 95 7.68 -6.47 8.50
CA PRO A 95 8.96 -7.13 8.76
C PRO A 95 9.00 -8.50 8.08
N ILE A 96 10.11 -8.83 7.43
CA ILE A 96 10.28 -10.13 6.77
C ILE A 96 10.14 -11.29 7.78
N SER A 97 10.62 -11.11 9.00
CA SER A 97 10.47 -12.09 10.07
C SER A 97 9.02 -12.46 10.40
N VAL A 98 8.08 -11.52 10.24
CA VAL A 98 6.64 -11.79 10.41
C VAL A 98 6.13 -12.70 9.31
N ILE A 99 6.55 -12.47 8.06
CA ILE A 99 6.17 -13.28 6.91
C ILE A 99 6.79 -14.69 7.01
N GLU A 100 8.09 -14.77 7.30
CA GLU A 100 8.79 -16.05 7.46
C GLU A 100 8.20 -16.92 8.59
N THR A 101 7.73 -16.28 9.65
CA THR A 101 7.07 -17.00 10.75
C THR A 101 5.70 -17.54 10.36
N ALA A 102 4.91 -16.75 9.66
CA ALA A 102 3.55 -17.13 9.25
C ALA A 102 3.55 -18.08 8.04
N TYR A 103 4.51 -17.90 7.14
CA TYR A 103 4.62 -18.59 5.86
C TYR A 103 6.05 -19.08 5.61
N PRO A 104 6.53 -20.11 6.32
CA PRO A 104 7.90 -20.63 6.18
C PRO A 104 8.24 -21.04 4.74
N GLU A 105 7.25 -21.47 3.97
CA GLU A 105 7.38 -21.86 2.57
C GLU A 105 7.73 -20.68 1.63
N THR A 106 7.46 -19.45 2.05
CA THR A 106 7.75 -18.25 1.22
C THR A 106 9.22 -17.83 1.26
N VAL A 107 10.02 -18.38 2.13
CA VAL A 107 11.46 -18.09 2.26
C VAL A 107 12.18 -18.25 0.93
N SER A 108 11.73 -19.19 0.09
CA SER A 108 12.27 -19.44 -1.26
C SER A 108 11.67 -18.54 -2.35
N THR A 109 10.64 -17.75 -2.07
CA THR A 109 9.97 -16.90 -3.05
C THR A 109 10.69 -15.56 -3.14
N PRO A 110 11.14 -15.12 -4.33
CA PRO A 110 11.81 -13.83 -4.47
C PRO A 110 10.87 -12.68 -4.12
N MET A 111 11.01 -12.14 -2.92
CA MET A 111 10.29 -10.97 -2.41
C MET A 111 11.19 -9.75 -2.46
N GLN A 112 10.63 -8.56 -2.68
CA GLN A 112 11.41 -7.34 -2.62
C GLN A 112 11.68 -6.96 -1.16
N VAL A 113 12.92 -7.13 -0.71
CA VAL A 113 13.33 -6.82 0.65
C VAL A 113 14.07 -5.48 0.71
N HIS A 114 13.60 -4.60 1.55
CA HIS A 114 14.28 -3.37 1.96
C HIS A 114 15.08 -3.66 3.23
N ALA A 115 16.40 -3.86 3.06
CA ALA A 115 17.28 -4.10 4.19
C ALA A 115 17.58 -2.77 4.91
N LEU A 116 17.08 -2.63 6.13
CA LEU A 116 17.30 -1.49 7.01
C LEU A 116 18.20 -1.88 8.19
N ARG A 117 18.55 -0.90 9.02
CA ARG A 117 19.42 -1.13 10.19
C ARG A 117 18.76 -2.05 11.23
N ASP A 118 17.45 -2.00 11.34
CA ASP A 118 16.62 -2.72 12.32
C ASP A 118 15.95 -3.97 11.73
N GLY A 119 16.25 -4.36 10.50
CA GLY A 119 15.74 -5.60 9.90
C GLY A 119 15.46 -5.49 8.40
N GLY A 120 14.95 -6.58 7.85
CA GLY A 120 14.41 -6.63 6.51
C GLY A 120 12.91 -6.32 6.53
N TYR A 121 12.45 -5.53 5.57
CA TYR A 121 11.04 -5.16 5.42
C TYR A 121 10.60 -5.30 3.96
N THR A 122 9.33 -5.60 3.74
CA THR A 122 8.69 -5.48 2.43
C THR A 122 7.57 -4.42 2.47
N THR A 123 7.25 -3.84 1.32
CA THR A 123 6.14 -2.90 1.20
C THR A 123 4.80 -3.63 1.26
N CYS A 124 3.79 -2.99 1.86
CA CYS A 124 2.43 -3.55 1.93
C CYS A 124 1.49 -2.94 0.89
N ASN A 125 1.98 -2.03 0.03
CA ASN A 125 1.13 -1.22 -0.85
C ASN A 125 -0.01 -0.50 -0.10
N LEU A 126 0.23 -0.14 1.16
CA LEU A 126 -0.67 0.62 2.01
C LEU A 126 -0.11 2.03 2.19
N TYR A 127 -0.88 3.02 1.76
CA TYR A 127 -0.50 4.43 1.86
C TYR A 127 -1.69 5.24 2.37
N ALA A 128 -1.42 6.31 3.12
CA ALA A 128 -2.46 7.26 3.49
C ALA A 128 -1.97 8.70 3.32
N LEU A 129 -2.89 9.54 2.87
CA LEU A 129 -2.71 10.97 2.66
C LEU A 129 -3.84 11.68 3.41
N THR A 130 -3.54 12.60 4.31
CA THR A 130 -4.58 13.22 5.16
C THR A 130 -5.02 14.59 4.69
N ASN A 131 -4.37 15.16 3.70
CA ASN A 131 -4.68 16.49 3.16
C ASN A 131 -4.02 16.72 1.80
N ASP A 132 -4.39 17.83 1.13
CA ASP A 132 -3.84 18.20 -0.18
C ASP A 132 -2.30 18.37 -0.18
N ARG A 133 -1.72 18.80 0.94
CA ARG A 133 -0.26 18.91 1.05
C ARG A 133 0.42 17.55 0.97
N ALA A 134 -0.25 16.52 1.43
CA ALA A 134 0.23 15.14 1.38
C ALA A 134 0.33 14.59 -0.06
N LEU A 135 -0.44 15.12 -1.01
CA LEU A 135 -0.31 14.78 -2.44
C LEU A 135 1.11 15.05 -2.96
N ARG A 136 1.84 16.01 -2.39
CA ARG A 136 3.26 16.24 -2.74
C ARG A 136 4.15 15.04 -2.43
N ALA A 137 3.82 14.27 -1.40
CA ALA A 137 4.52 13.02 -1.12
C ALA A 137 4.19 11.94 -2.16
N ALA A 138 2.94 11.92 -2.64
CA ALA A 138 2.51 10.98 -3.69
C ALA A 138 3.19 11.27 -5.06
N GLU A 139 3.73 12.47 -5.29
CA GLU A 139 4.50 12.79 -6.50
C GLU A 139 5.71 11.86 -6.70
N VAL A 140 6.26 11.32 -5.62
CA VAL A 140 7.32 10.31 -5.69
C VAL A 140 6.87 9.08 -6.46
N MET A 141 5.57 8.74 -6.39
CA MET A 141 4.95 7.61 -7.08
C MET A 141 4.71 7.87 -8.58
N ARG A 142 4.94 9.08 -9.08
CA ARG A 142 4.79 9.47 -10.49
C ARG A 142 5.60 8.58 -11.46
N GLY A 143 6.64 7.94 -10.96
CA GLY A 143 7.50 7.03 -11.72
C GLY A 143 6.95 5.61 -11.88
N GLY A 144 5.74 5.29 -11.37
CA GLY A 144 5.08 4.01 -11.57
C GLY A 144 5.85 2.80 -11.02
N GLY A 145 6.35 2.84 -9.78
CA GLY A 145 7.06 1.71 -9.17
C GLY A 145 8.39 1.32 -9.85
N GLN A 146 8.72 1.91 -10.99
CA GLN A 146 9.96 1.64 -11.75
C GLN A 146 11.19 2.36 -11.19
N PHE A 147 11.23 2.63 -9.88
CA PHE A 147 12.39 3.22 -9.21
C PHE A 147 13.66 2.41 -9.47
N ARG A 148 13.55 1.08 -9.60
CA ARG A 148 14.68 0.19 -9.83
C ARG A 148 15.38 0.39 -11.17
N LYS A 149 14.70 0.94 -12.19
CA LYS A 149 15.26 1.15 -13.53
C LYS A 149 15.87 2.54 -13.77
N ARG A 150 15.66 3.51 -12.86
CA ARG A 150 16.14 4.90 -13.03
C ARG A 150 16.60 5.51 -11.71
N ASN A 151 17.79 5.15 -11.27
CA ASN A 151 18.42 5.61 -10.03
C ASN A 151 18.40 7.15 -9.83
N TRP A 152 18.47 7.94 -10.91
CA TRP A 152 18.45 9.40 -10.81
C TRP A 152 17.08 9.96 -10.34
N ARG A 153 15.96 9.25 -10.57
CA ARG A 153 14.64 9.65 -10.06
C ARG A 153 14.55 9.49 -8.55
N ILE A 154 15.12 8.41 -8.03
CA ILE A 154 15.24 8.20 -6.57
C ILE A 154 16.11 9.32 -5.99
N LEU A 155 17.22 9.64 -6.64
CA LEU A 155 18.10 10.71 -6.24
C LEU A 155 17.37 12.06 -6.19
N LYS A 156 16.59 12.38 -7.20
CA LYS A 156 15.79 13.62 -7.28
C LYS A 156 14.69 13.65 -6.19
N ALA A 157 14.05 12.52 -5.94
CA ALA A 157 12.96 12.40 -4.98
C ALA A 157 13.46 12.48 -3.53
N PHE A 158 14.49 11.70 -3.19
CA PHE A 158 14.95 11.53 -1.81
C PHE A 158 16.23 12.32 -1.48
N GLY A 159 17.02 12.72 -2.47
CA GLY A 159 18.31 13.38 -2.29
C GLY A 159 19.48 12.40 -2.08
N LEU A 160 20.68 12.86 -2.44
CA LEU A 160 21.92 12.04 -2.43
C LEU A 160 22.23 11.45 -1.05
N PHE A 161 22.14 12.25 0.01
CA PHE A 161 22.48 11.81 1.36
C PHE A 161 21.52 10.72 1.88
N ASN A 162 20.23 10.84 1.57
CA ASN A 162 19.25 9.83 1.97
C ASN A 162 19.44 8.54 1.17
N LEU A 163 19.83 8.63 -0.10
CA LEU A 163 20.14 7.46 -0.92
C LEU A 163 21.38 6.72 -0.40
N ILE A 164 22.44 7.44 -0.03
CA ILE A 164 23.63 6.88 0.59
C ILE A 164 23.28 6.19 1.91
N GLY A 165 22.54 6.89 2.78
CA GLY A 165 22.10 6.34 4.06
C GLY A 165 21.26 5.07 3.90
N TYR A 166 20.38 5.03 2.91
CA TYR A 166 19.60 3.83 2.58
C TYR A 166 20.50 2.70 2.05
N ARG A 167 21.42 3.00 1.10
CA ARG A 167 22.33 2.01 0.50
C ARG A 167 23.24 1.33 1.52
N TYR A 168 23.67 2.08 2.54
CA TYR A 168 24.51 1.57 3.62
C TYR A 168 23.74 1.11 4.85
N LYS A 169 22.40 0.98 4.75
CA LYS A 169 21.51 0.51 5.82
C LYS A 169 21.62 1.34 7.11
N LEU A 170 21.86 2.64 6.98
CA LEU A 170 22.00 3.53 8.13
C LEU A 170 20.66 3.91 8.79
N TYR A 171 19.55 3.72 8.06
CA TYR A 171 18.22 4.02 8.57
C TYR A 171 17.56 2.78 9.17
N SER A 172 16.93 2.95 10.34
CA SER A 172 15.84 2.11 10.79
C SER A 172 14.54 2.46 10.02
N LEU A 173 13.50 1.68 10.15
CA LEU A 173 12.19 1.99 9.53
C LEU A 173 11.71 3.39 9.92
N GLN A 174 11.74 3.73 11.20
CA GLN A 174 11.36 5.07 11.68
C GLN A 174 12.38 6.15 11.27
N GLY A 175 13.64 5.79 11.08
CA GLY A 175 14.67 6.68 10.54
C GLY A 175 14.40 7.07 9.11
N LEU A 176 13.91 6.12 8.30
CA LEU A 176 13.49 6.35 6.91
C LEU A 176 12.29 7.30 6.85
N ALA A 177 11.28 7.09 7.71
CA ALA A 177 10.12 7.96 7.80
C ALA A 177 10.52 9.40 8.19
N ARG A 178 11.40 9.56 9.17
CA ARG A 178 11.95 10.89 9.54
C ARG A 178 12.73 11.56 8.41
N ALA A 179 13.48 10.79 7.63
CA ALA A 179 14.19 11.33 6.45
C ALA A 179 13.20 11.82 5.38
N ALA A 180 12.12 11.06 5.14
CA ALA A 180 11.02 11.46 4.27
C ALA A 180 10.30 12.70 4.81
N SER A 181 10.02 12.77 6.12
CA SER A 181 9.39 13.92 6.76
C SER A 181 10.18 15.21 6.51
N ARG A 182 11.49 15.17 6.72
CA ARG A 182 12.38 16.33 6.45
C ARG A 182 12.39 16.72 4.98
N ARG A 183 12.39 15.71 4.10
CA ARG A 183 12.46 15.94 2.65
C ARG A 183 11.19 16.58 2.10
N PHE A 184 10.03 16.12 2.53
CA PHE A 184 8.73 16.60 2.03
C PHE A 184 8.13 17.72 2.87
N LYS A 185 8.72 18.03 4.04
CA LYS A 185 8.18 18.98 5.02
C LYS A 185 6.75 18.61 5.46
N LEU A 186 6.52 17.31 5.67
CA LEU A 186 5.27 16.70 6.11
C LEU A 186 5.55 15.77 7.27
N ASN A 187 4.57 15.51 8.12
CA ASN A 187 4.67 14.46 9.12
C ASN A 187 4.44 13.09 8.46
N VAL A 188 5.54 12.39 8.12
CA VAL A 188 5.52 11.07 7.49
C VAL A 188 5.78 10.00 8.53
N VAL A 189 4.94 8.98 8.58
CA VAL A 189 5.05 7.84 9.49
C VAL A 189 5.16 6.53 8.71
N ALA A 190 6.07 5.66 9.13
CA ALA A 190 6.13 4.29 8.68
C ALA A 190 5.38 3.40 9.67
N VAL A 191 4.36 2.71 9.22
CA VAL A 191 3.60 1.75 10.02
C VAL A 191 4.22 0.37 9.85
N SER A 192 4.76 -0.18 10.95
CA SER A 192 5.22 -1.57 10.97
C SER A 192 4.02 -2.49 11.13
N MET A 193 3.71 -3.24 10.08
CA MET A 193 2.53 -4.11 10.04
C MET A 193 2.85 -5.46 10.70
N PRO A 194 2.11 -5.87 11.75
CA PRO A 194 2.31 -7.16 12.41
C PRO A 194 1.63 -8.32 11.68
N PHE A 195 1.15 -8.10 10.46
CA PHE A 195 0.40 -9.05 9.65
C PHE A 195 1.21 -9.50 8.46
N ALA A 196 1.47 -10.81 8.34
CA ALA A 196 2.17 -11.39 7.20
C ALA A 196 1.44 -11.12 5.88
N ASP A 197 0.13 -11.24 5.88
CA ASP A 197 -0.76 -11.03 4.74
C ASP A 197 -0.63 -9.66 4.10
N ALA A 198 -0.32 -8.65 4.91
CA ALA A 198 -0.16 -7.28 4.43
C ALA A 198 1.05 -7.12 3.49
N GLY A 199 2.07 -7.97 3.63
CA GLY A 199 3.31 -7.91 2.85
C GLY A 199 3.34 -8.84 1.64
N VAL A 200 2.22 -9.49 1.29
CA VAL A 200 2.14 -10.42 0.17
C VAL A 200 1.27 -9.83 -0.94
N ASP A 201 1.83 -9.73 -2.14
CA ASP A 201 1.16 -9.29 -3.36
C ASP A 201 1.17 -10.40 -4.44
N ALA A 202 0.24 -10.34 -5.39
CA ALA A 202 0.06 -11.29 -6.46
C ALA A 202 0.74 -10.86 -7.78
N ASP A 203 1.94 -10.27 -7.70
CA ASP A 203 2.66 -9.68 -8.84
C ASP A 203 3.19 -10.69 -9.87
N LYS A 204 3.40 -11.95 -9.44
CA LYS A 204 4.02 -13.01 -10.24
C LYS A 204 3.19 -14.28 -10.13
N GLU A 205 3.37 -15.17 -11.10
CA GLU A 205 2.71 -16.47 -11.08
C GLU A 205 2.92 -17.24 -9.77
N SER A 206 4.16 -17.22 -9.24
CA SER A 206 4.47 -17.89 -7.97
C SER A 206 3.74 -17.27 -6.78
N SER A 207 3.69 -15.94 -6.68
CA SER A 207 2.97 -15.25 -5.61
C SER A 207 1.46 -15.34 -5.81
N PHE A 208 0.96 -15.32 -7.05
CA PHE A 208 -0.45 -15.56 -7.35
C PHE A 208 -0.90 -16.95 -6.87
N ASN A 209 -0.14 -18.00 -7.20
CA ASN A 209 -0.45 -19.37 -6.78
C ASN A 209 -0.44 -19.51 -5.26
N PHE A 210 0.49 -18.84 -4.57
CA PHE A 210 0.52 -18.79 -3.11
C PHE A 210 -0.73 -18.12 -2.54
N VAL A 211 -1.09 -16.93 -3.05
CA VAL A 211 -2.28 -16.18 -2.64
C VAL A 211 -3.55 -16.98 -2.85
N ASP A 212 -3.71 -17.63 -4.00
CA ASP A 212 -4.86 -18.48 -4.34
C ASP A 212 -5.00 -19.65 -3.35
N GLN A 213 -3.88 -20.31 -3.01
CA GLN A 213 -3.88 -21.40 -2.01
C GLN A 213 -4.23 -20.87 -0.60
N ALA A 214 -3.71 -19.71 -0.22
CA ALA A 214 -4.01 -19.10 1.08
C ALA A 214 -5.51 -18.74 1.19
N LEU A 215 -6.10 -18.20 0.14
CA LEU A 215 -7.53 -17.87 0.09
C LEU A 215 -8.39 -19.13 0.16
N LYS A 216 -8.10 -20.16 -0.62
CA LYS A 216 -8.80 -21.46 -0.57
C LYS A 216 -8.73 -22.10 0.81
N LYS A 217 -7.58 -22.02 1.48
CA LYS A 217 -7.42 -22.52 2.84
C LYS A 217 -8.31 -21.76 3.85
N ARG A 218 -8.45 -20.44 3.68
CA ARG A 218 -9.34 -19.62 4.52
C ARG A 218 -10.82 -19.97 4.30
N GLU A 219 -11.23 -20.12 3.04
CA GLU A 219 -12.59 -20.53 2.69
C GLU A 219 -12.93 -21.89 3.30
N SER A 220 -12.03 -22.89 3.19
CA SER A 220 -12.23 -24.22 3.75
C SER A 220 -12.22 -24.25 5.28
N ALA A 221 -11.55 -23.30 5.94
CA ALA A 221 -11.53 -23.17 7.39
C ALA A 221 -12.75 -22.43 7.96
N GLY A 222 -13.75 -22.08 7.12
CA GLY A 222 -14.98 -21.38 7.53
C GLY A 222 -14.82 -19.89 7.78
N GLY A 223 -13.71 -19.31 7.30
CA GLY A 223 -13.51 -17.87 7.30
C GLY A 223 -14.33 -17.25 6.19
N ALA A 224 -15.49 -16.68 6.53
CA ALA A 224 -16.22 -15.82 5.60
C ALA A 224 -15.30 -14.66 5.20
N VAL A 225 -15.05 -14.53 3.88
CA VAL A 225 -14.50 -13.32 3.30
C VAL A 225 -15.60 -12.26 3.44
N GLY A 226 -15.49 -11.43 4.46
CA GLY A 226 -16.41 -10.32 4.73
C GLY A 226 -16.11 -9.10 3.85
#